data_f7df7e29370b67d356e1cecfc20471e7
#
_entry.id   f7df7e29370b67d356e1cecfc20471e7
#
_cell.length_a   1.000
_cell.length_b   1.000
_cell.length_c   1.000
_cell.angle_alpha   90.00
_cell.angle_beta   90.00
_cell.angle_gamma   90.00
#
_symmetry.space_group_name_H-M   'P 1'
#
loop_
_entity.id
_entity.type
_entity.pdbx_description
1 polymer ?
#
loop_
_entity_poly.entity_id
_entity_poly.type
_entity_poly.pdbx_seq_one_letter_code
_entity_poly.pdbx_strand_id
1 'polypeptide(L)'
;MLVITSLSFASCKSKTEAPVAPPEYKVKTIDTTTAVVYAEYSAVLQSEAVVEIRPKVSGYLAEISVNEGQWVKKGTQIFKIEDADYIQKVNSAKAGMQSAKASRDNALLEVKKLTPLVEKGIISPFELETKKGNLEAAEAALLQAEAAYEDAKINLGYTSILAPTSGVLSRIDVRVGSLVSP
;
A
#
# COMPACT_ATOMS: atom_id res chain seq x y z
N MET A 1 14.63 30.16 139.43
CA MET A 1 13.44 29.99 138.62
C MET A 1 13.82 29.88 137.16
N LEU A 2 13.79 28.71 136.70
CA LEU A 2 14.28 28.32 135.36
C LEU A 2 13.13 28.25 134.40
N VAL A 3 13.21 28.94 133.28
CA VAL A 3 12.24 28.78 132.15
C VAL A 3 13.00 28.16 131.03
N ILE A 4 12.58 26.98 130.71
CA ILE A 4 13.10 26.15 129.62
C ILE A 4 12.26 26.46 128.38
N THR A 5 12.86 27.10 127.34
CA THR A 5 12.27 27.32 126.02
C THR A 5 12.53 26.14 125.16
N SER A 6 11.48 25.46 124.74
CA SER A 6 11.49 24.34 123.78
C SER A 6 11.58 24.90 122.40
N LEU A 7 12.61 24.48 121.65
CA LEU A 7 12.82 24.81 120.21
C LEU A 7 12.30 23.68 119.35
N SER A 8 11.20 23.90 118.62
CA SER A 8 10.61 22.97 117.73
C SER A 8 11.29 23.03 116.38
N PHE A 9 12.01 22.01 115.98
CA PHE A 9 12.54 21.85 114.65
C PHE A 9 11.42 21.38 113.66
N ALA A 10 11.00 22.21 112.75
CA ALA A 10 10.17 21.88 111.60
C ALA A 10 11.05 21.27 110.51
N SER A 11 10.92 19.93 110.31
CA SER A 11 11.58 19.24 109.19
C SER A 11 10.77 19.39 107.93
N CYS A 12 11.30 20.15 106.97
CA CYS A 12 10.79 20.21 105.63
C CYS A 12 11.10 18.88 104.83
N LYS A 13 10.06 18.10 104.65
CA LYS A 13 10.13 16.88 103.79
C LYS A 13 10.11 17.28 102.35
N SER A 14 11.29 17.34 101.65
CA SER A 14 11.34 17.48 100.20
C SER A 14 10.71 16.31 99.53
N LYS A 15 9.68 16.55 98.75
CA LYS A 15 9.03 15.60 97.92
C LYS A 15 9.93 15.30 96.74
N THR A 16 10.64 14.20 96.75
CA THR A 16 11.39 13.71 95.56
C THR A 16 10.36 13.26 94.52
N GLU A 17 10.24 14.03 93.48
CA GLU A 17 9.48 13.59 92.35
C GLU A 17 10.17 12.33 91.74
N ALA A 18 9.40 11.31 91.64
CA ALA A 18 9.86 10.07 90.94
C ALA A 18 10.20 10.41 89.51
N PRO A 19 11.28 9.87 89.00
CA PRO A 19 11.63 10.07 87.57
C PRO A 19 10.44 9.67 86.69
N VAL A 20 9.97 10.62 85.89
CA VAL A 20 8.94 10.36 84.86
C VAL A 20 9.49 9.35 83.89
N ALA A 21 8.88 8.16 83.87
CA ALA A 21 9.26 7.16 82.89
C ALA A 21 9.13 7.78 81.46
N PRO A 22 10.09 7.56 80.63
CA PRO A 22 10.00 8.05 79.25
C PRO A 22 8.73 7.52 78.56
N PRO A 23 8.05 8.35 77.78
CA PRO A 23 6.81 7.91 77.12
C PRO A 23 7.09 6.74 76.19
N GLU A 24 6.33 5.68 76.35
CA GLU A 24 6.38 4.51 75.44
C GLU A 24 5.64 4.83 74.16
N TYR A 25 6.41 4.85 73.08
CA TYR A 25 5.85 4.96 71.72
C TYR A 25 5.65 3.58 71.12
N LYS A 26 4.47 3.38 70.54
CA LYS A 26 4.24 2.20 69.75
C LYS A 26 4.97 2.35 68.43
N VAL A 27 6.03 1.60 68.23
CA VAL A 27 6.76 1.52 66.98
C VAL A 27 6.26 0.33 66.19
N LYS A 28 6.10 0.55 64.87
CA LYS A 28 5.76 -0.54 63.94
C LYS A 28 6.99 -0.75 63.06
N THR A 29 7.44 -1.99 63.03
CA THR A 29 8.46 -2.41 62.07
C THR A 29 7.88 -2.28 60.66
N ILE A 30 8.58 -1.57 59.81
CA ILE A 30 8.22 -1.46 58.39
C ILE A 30 9.04 -2.51 57.64
N ASP A 31 8.34 -3.54 57.17
CA ASP A 31 8.96 -4.55 56.32
C ASP A 31 9.01 -4.04 54.89
N THR A 32 10.13 -4.30 54.24
CA THR A 32 10.28 -4.01 52.79
C THR A 32 9.57 -5.12 52.02
N THR A 33 8.62 -4.73 51.17
CA THR A 33 7.95 -5.66 50.27
C THR A 33 8.18 -5.21 48.84
N THR A 34 8.29 -6.19 47.94
CA THR A 34 8.39 -5.88 46.50
C THR A 34 6.99 -5.63 45.95
N ALA A 35 6.76 -4.43 45.47
CA ALA A 35 5.52 -4.08 44.75
C ALA A 35 5.82 -3.96 43.25
N VAL A 36 4.99 -4.65 42.45
CA VAL A 36 5.03 -4.48 40.98
C VAL A 36 4.13 -3.29 40.67
N VAL A 37 4.73 -2.24 40.15
CA VAL A 37 4.00 -1.06 39.70
C VAL A 37 3.87 -1.14 38.19
N TYR A 38 2.64 -1.14 37.70
CA TYR A 38 2.33 -1.07 36.26
C TYR A 38 2.15 0.40 35.88
N ALA A 39 2.91 0.83 34.86
CA ALA A 39 2.68 2.10 34.21
C ALA A 39 1.97 1.84 32.87
N GLU A 40 0.78 2.39 32.72
CA GLU A 40 0.03 2.28 31.46
C GLU A 40 0.41 3.41 30.53
N TYR A 41 0.81 3.06 29.31
CA TYR A 41 1.13 4.01 28.27
C TYR A 41 0.13 3.84 27.13
N SER A 42 -0.47 4.92 26.71
CA SER A 42 -1.29 4.96 25.50
C SER A 42 -0.38 4.81 24.28
N ALA A 43 -0.62 3.79 23.47
CA ALA A 43 0.10 3.57 22.22
C ALA A 43 -0.90 3.33 21.08
N VAL A 44 -0.56 3.83 19.90
CA VAL A 44 -1.32 3.59 18.68
C VAL A 44 -0.51 2.63 17.81
N LEU A 45 -1.10 1.48 17.49
CA LEU A 45 -0.50 0.54 16.56
C LEU A 45 -0.70 1.05 15.13
N GLN A 46 0.38 1.31 14.43
CA GLN A 46 0.36 1.70 13.01
C GLN A 46 1.04 0.64 12.18
N SER A 47 0.55 0.46 10.94
CA SER A 47 1.23 -0.41 9.97
C SER A 47 2.55 0.22 9.54
N GLU A 48 3.59 -0.59 9.35
CA GLU A 48 4.89 -0.17 8.81
C GLU A 48 4.77 0.43 7.40
N ALA A 49 3.86 -0.12 6.59
CA ALA A 49 3.58 0.38 5.25
C ALA A 49 2.06 0.36 4.99
N VAL A 50 1.56 1.49 4.51
CA VAL A 50 0.18 1.63 4.02
C VAL A 50 0.26 1.94 2.54
N VAL A 51 -0.35 1.08 1.71
CA VAL A 51 -0.40 1.23 0.26
C VAL A 51 -1.83 1.54 -0.16
N GLU A 52 -2.03 2.71 -0.72
CA GLU A 52 -3.32 3.09 -1.30
C GLU A 52 -3.46 2.49 -2.70
N ILE A 53 -4.56 1.79 -2.93
CA ILE A 53 -4.87 1.16 -4.22
C ILE A 53 -5.81 2.07 -4.98
N ARG A 54 -5.31 2.63 -6.09
CA ARG A 54 -6.10 3.47 -7.00
C ARG A 54 -6.25 2.81 -8.36
N PRO A 55 -7.42 2.91 -9.01
CA PRO A 55 -7.59 2.45 -10.37
C PRO A 55 -6.73 3.29 -11.33
N LYS A 56 -6.29 2.68 -12.43
CA LYS A 56 -5.57 3.38 -13.51
C LYS A 56 -6.45 3.70 -14.70
N VAL A 57 -7.69 3.19 -14.70
CA VAL A 57 -8.69 3.38 -15.74
C VAL A 57 -10.03 3.67 -15.10
N SER A 58 -10.89 4.40 -15.80
CA SER A 58 -12.24 4.74 -15.35
C SER A 58 -13.23 3.67 -15.74
N GLY A 59 -14.25 3.44 -14.91
CA GLY A 59 -15.35 2.51 -15.21
C GLY A 59 -16.16 2.17 -13.98
N TYR A 60 -17.18 1.37 -14.16
CA TYR A 60 -18.00 0.88 -13.06
C TYR A 60 -17.36 -0.35 -12.42
N LEU A 61 -17.42 -0.43 -11.10
CA LEU A 61 -16.92 -1.58 -10.37
C LEU A 61 -17.87 -2.76 -10.56
N ALA A 62 -17.39 -3.80 -11.25
CA ALA A 62 -18.19 -5.00 -11.55
C ALA A 62 -18.16 -6.00 -10.39
N GLU A 63 -17.01 -6.15 -9.71
CA GLU A 63 -16.81 -7.16 -8.67
C GLU A 63 -15.80 -6.70 -7.63
N ILE A 64 -16.05 -7.10 -6.38
CA ILE A 64 -15.12 -7.03 -5.25
C ILE A 64 -14.86 -8.47 -4.82
N SER A 65 -13.66 -8.97 -5.06
CA SER A 65 -13.31 -10.38 -4.86
C SER A 65 -12.79 -10.69 -3.45
N VAL A 66 -12.68 -9.69 -2.57
CA VAL A 66 -12.10 -9.81 -1.22
C VAL A 66 -12.93 -9.05 -0.19
N ASN A 67 -12.77 -9.41 1.09
CA ASN A 67 -13.46 -8.76 2.19
C ASN A 67 -12.52 -7.83 2.98
N GLU A 68 -13.09 -6.85 3.66
CA GLU A 68 -12.37 -6.02 4.65
C GLU A 68 -11.76 -6.90 5.74
N GLY A 69 -10.56 -6.56 6.18
CA GLY A 69 -9.81 -7.33 7.19
C GLY A 69 -9.19 -8.62 6.66
N GLN A 70 -9.41 -8.98 5.41
CA GLN A 70 -8.87 -10.20 4.81
C GLN A 70 -7.38 -10.03 4.49
N TRP A 71 -6.58 -11.07 4.78
CA TRP A 71 -5.21 -11.16 4.30
C TRP A 71 -5.17 -11.52 2.82
N VAL A 72 -4.46 -10.72 2.03
CA VAL A 72 -4.28 -10.92 0.59
C VAL A 72 -2.80 -11.08 0.26
N LYS A 73 -2.51 -11.92 -0.72
CA LYS A 73 -1.15 -12.06 -1.28
C LYS A 73 -0.96 -11.07 -2.42
N LYS A 74 0.29 -10.64 -2.64
CA LYS A 74 0.65 -9.86 -3.84
C LYS A 74 0.16 -10.57 -5.11
N GLY A 75 -0.50 -9.83 -6.01
CA GLY A 75 -1.06 -10.34 -7.25
C GLY A 75 -2.48 -10.92 -7.13
N THR A 76 -3.06 -11.00 -5.91
CA THR A 76 -4.48 -11.37 -5.75
C THR A 76 -5.36 -10.27 -6.34
N GLN A 77 -6.37 -10.64 -7.13
CA GLN A 77 -7.37 -9.69 -7.62
C GLN A 77 -8.23 -9.20 -6.46
N ILE A 78 -8.31 -7.88 -6.33
CA ILE A 78 -9.11 -7.21 -5.29
C ILE A 78 -10.39 -6.69 -5.89
N PHE A 79 -10.29 -5.95 -7.00
CA PHE A 79 -11.42 -5.36 -7.69
C PHE A 79 -11.39 -5.71 -9.17
N LYS A 80 -12.56 -5.76 -9.77
CA LYS A 80 -12.73 -5.82 -11.22
C LYS A 80 -13.62 -4.68 -11.68
N ILE A 81 -13.12 -3.88 -12.61
CA ILE A 81 -13.87 -2.86 -13.34
C ILE A 81 -14.53 -3.53 -14.55
N GLU A 82 -15.68 -3.03 -14.96
CA GLU A 82 -16.37 -3.49 -16.16
C GLU A 82 -15.48 -3.37 -17.38
N ASP A 83 -15.22 -4.48 -18.06
CA ASP A 83 -14.18 -4.59 -19.08
C ASP A 83 -14.71 -4.68 -20.52
N ALA A 84 -16.03 -4.69 -20.71
CA ALA A 84 -16.64 -4.88 -22.03
C ALA A 84 -16.13 -3.88 -23.08
N ASP A 85 -16.09 -2.58 -22.74
CA ASP A 85 -15.61 -1.54 -23.63
C ASP A 85 -14.10 -1.68 -23.93
N TYR A 86 -13.30 -2.08 -22.93
CA TYR A 86 -11.86 -2.31 -23.09
C TYR A 86 -11.59 -3.53 -23.98
N ILE A 87 -12.37 -4.60 -23.88
CA ILE A 87 -12.32 -5.77 -24.76
C ILE A 87 -12.61 -5.34 -26.20
N GLN A 88 -13.63 -4.51 -26.43
CA GLN A 88 -13.94 -4.01 -27.78
C GLN A 88 -12.81 -3.14 -28.34
N LYS A 89 -12.18 -2.31 -27.53
CA LYS A 89 -11.00 -1.51 -27.95
C LYS A 89 -9.83 -2.42 -28.33
N VAL A 90 -9.56 -3.47 -27.58
CA VAL A 90 -8.52 -4.47 -27.90
C VAL A 90 -8.83 -5.15 -29.23
N ASN A 91 -10.10 -5.58 -29.44
CA ASN A 91 -10.51 -6.23 -30.67
C ASN A 91 -10.36 -5.29 -31.89
N SER A 92 -10.76 -4.03 -31.75
CA SER A 92 -10.62 -3.02 -32.81
C SER A 92 -9.15 -2.75 -33.13
N ALA A 93 -8.31 -2.55 -32.13
CA ALA A 93 -6.86 -2.33 -32.32
C ALA A 93 -6.19 -3.56 -32.96
N LYS A 94 -6.58 -4.78 -32.56
CA LYS A 94 -6.11 -6.03 -33.15
C LYS A 94 -6.47 -6.13 -34.63
N ALA A 95 -7.68 -5.74 -35.01
CA ALA A 95 -8.10 -5.72 -36.40
C ALA A 95 -7.28 -4.70 -37.22
N GLY A 96 -7.03 -3.53 -36.65
CA GLY A 96 -6.14 -2.50 -37.24
C GLY A 96 -4.72 -3.01 -37.47
N MET A 97 -4.13 -3.67 -36.47
CA MET A 97 -2.81 -4.30 -36.58
C MET A 97 -2.79 -5.38 -37.68
N GLN A 98 -3.81 -6.21 -37.76
CA GLN A 98 -3.89 -7.26 -38.81
C GLN A 98 -4.00 -6.65 -40.21
N SER A 99 -4.75 -5.54 -40.36
CA SER A 99 -4.85 -4.80 -41.63
C SER A 99 -3.50 -4.20 -42.03
N ALA A 100 -2.81 -3.54 -41.10
CA ALA A 100 -1.48 -2.96 -41.35
C ALA A 100 -0.45 -4.07 -41.71
N LYS A 101 -0.52 -5.21 -41.02
CA LYS A 101 0.31 -6.39 -41.35
C LYS A 101 0.08 -6.88 -42.76
N ALA A 102 -1.17 -7.01 -43.19
CA ALA A 102 -1.49 -7.40 -44.55
C ALA A 102 -0.98 -6.41 -45.60
N SER A 103 -1.07 -5.10 -45.31
CA SER A 103 -0.53 -4.07 -46.16
C SER A 103 1.01 -4.14 -46.30
N ARG A 104 1.72 -4.36 -45.20
CA ARG A 104 3.17 -4.59 -45.17
C ARG A 104 3.57 -5.82 -45.96
N ASP A 105 2.85 -6.93 -45.75
CA ASP A 105 3.11 -8.19 -46.46
C ASP A 105 2.92 -8.04 -47.97
N ASN A 106 1.90 -7.29 -48.43
CA ASN A 106 1.68 -6.99 -49.83
C ASN A 106 2.84 -6.12 -50.41
N ALA A 107 3.26 -5.07 -49.68
CA ALA A 107 4.39 -4.25 -50.07
C ALA A 107 5.69 -5.10 -50.17
N LEU A 108 5.92 -5.98 -49.22
CA LEU A 108 7.06 -6.89 -49.24
C LEU A 108 7.03 -7.84 -50.44
N LEU A 109 5.86 -8.37 -50.82
CA LEU A 109 5.70 -9.19 -52.00
C LEU A 109 5.99 -8.44 -53.27
N GLU A 110 5.61 -7.15 -53.38
CA GLU A 110 5.96 -6.30 -54.53
C GLU A 110 7.47 -6.10 -54.65
N VAL A 111 8.17 -5.80 -53.56
CA VAL A 111 9.64 -5.68 -53.56
C VAL A 111 10.29 -6.99 -53.98
N LYS A 112 9.85 -8.14 -53.39
CA LYS A 112 10.36 -9.47 -53.73
C LYS A 112 10.15 -9.83 -55.22
N LYS A 113 9.02 -9.41 -55.78
CA LYS A 113 8.70 -9.64 -57.20
C LYS A 113 9.59 -8.84 -58.13
N LEU A 114 9.86 -7.56 -57.78
CA LEU A 114 10.62 -6.63 -58.65
C LEU A 114 12.13 -6.84 -58.55
N THR A 115 12.66 -7.25 -57.43
CA THR A 115 14.10 -7.48 -57.24
C THR A 115 14.77 -8.28 -58.36
N PRO A 116 14.29 -9.49 -58.71
CA PRO A 116 14.92 -10.30 -59.77
C PRO A 116 14.71 -9.72 -61.17
N LEU A 117 13.71 -8.87 -61.39
CA LEU A 117 13.47 -8.19 -62.68
C LEU A 117 14.44 -7.05 -62.89
N VAL A 118 14.79 -6.30 -61.83
CA VAL A 118 15.83 -5.26 -61.86
C VAL A 118 17.20 -5.92 -62.08
N GLU A 119 17.53 -7.01 -61.41
CA GLU A 119 18.78 -7.74 -61.59
C GLU A 119 18.98 -8.21 -63.04
N LYS A 120 17.87 -8.53 -63.74
CA LYS A 120 17.89 -8.89 -65.17
C LYS A 120 17.84 -7.68 -66.12
N GLY A 121 17.84 -6.41 -65.61
CA GLY A 121 17.77 -5.21 -66.41
C GLY A 121 16.42 -4.98 -67.11
N ILE A 122 15.33 -5.68 -66.66
CA ILE A 122 14.01 -5.56 -67.29
C ILE A 122 13.27 -4.34 -66.79
N ILE A 123 13.51 -3.94 -65.50
CA ILE A 123 12.85 -2.82 -64.83
C ILE A 123 13.91 -1.85 -64.27
N SER A 124 13.55 -0.56 -64.17
CA SER A 124 14.42 0.49 -63.65
C SER A 124 14.71 0.29 -62.15
N PRO A 125 15.96 0.48 -61.68
CA PRO A 125 16.30 0.49 -60.25
C PRO A 125 15.49 1.50 -59.45
N PHE A 126 15.10 2.61 -60.05
CA PHE A 126 14.29 3.66 -59.41
C PHE A 126 12.90 3.14 -58.99
N GLU A 127 12.30 2.25 -59.81
CA GLU A 127 11.01 1.64 -59.45
C GLU A 127 11.13 0.73 -58.24
N LEU A 128 12.20 -0.07 -58.15
CA LEU A 128 12.48 -0.87 -56.98
C LEU A 128 12.67 -0.04 -55.71
N GLU A 129 13.43 1.06 -55.80
CA GLU A 129 13.61 1.97 -54.64
C GLU A 129 12.30 2.62 -54.22
N THR A 130 11.41 3.00 -55.14
CA THR A 130 10.06 3.47 -54.81
C THR A 130 9.26 2.42 -54.03
N LYS A 131 9.33 1.13 -54.47
CA LYS A 131 8.61 0.06 -53.77
C LYS A 131 9.23 -0.27 -52.40
N LYS A 132 10.54 -0.15 -52.24
CA LYS A 132 11.19 -0.26 -50.94
C LYS A 132 10.75 0.87 -50.00
N GLY A 133 10.64 2.11 -50.49
CA GLY A 133 10.10 3.21 -49.70
C GLY A 133 8.63 2.97 -49.25
N ASN A 134 7.81 2.38 -50.15
CA ASN A 134 6.45 1.99 -49.77
C ASN A 134 6.43 0.86 -48.71
N LEU A 135 7.35 -0.11 -48.78
CA LEU A 135 7.51 -1.15 -47.77
C LEU A 135 7.90 -0.54 -46.42
N GLU A 136 8.87 0.37 -46.39
CA GLU A 136 9.29 1.06 -45.17
C GLU A 136 8.13 1.85 -44.54
N ALA A 137 7.33 2.53 -45.35
CA ALA A 137 6.12 3.21 -44.87
C ALA A 137 5.09 2.24 -44.29
N ALA A 138 4.91 1.10 -44.95
CA ALA A 138 3.98 0.07 -44.45
C ALA A 138 4.50 -0.60 -43.17
N GLU A 139 5.80 -0.79 -43.03
CA GLU A 139 6.43 -1.28 -41.79
C GLU A 139 6.24 -0.30 -40.62
N ALA A 140 6.41 1.00 -40.86
CA ALA A 140 6.15 2.04 -39.87
C ALA A 140 4.67 2.05 -39.44
N ALA A 141 3.75 1.90 -40.40
CA ALA A 141 2.31 1.79 -40.11
C ALA A 141 1.96 0.56 -39.31
N LEU A 142 2.60 -0.59 -39.54
CA LEU A 142 2.44 -1.80 -38.75
C LEU A 142 2.93 -1.57 -37.31
N LEU A 143 4.11 -1.00 -37.13
CA LEU A 143 4.66 -0.70 -35.81
C LEU A 143 3.72 0.23 -35.01
N GLN A 144 3.14 1.23 -35.64
CA GLN A 144 2.15 2.11 -35.03
C GLN A 144 0.90 1.35 -34.59
N ALA A 145 0.39 0.43 -35.44
CA ALA A 145 -0.78 -0.37 -35.12
C ALA A 145 -0.50 -1.42 -34.02
N GLU A 146 0.70 -1.99 -33.98
CA GLU A 146 1.14 -2.87 -32.90
C GLU A 146 1.20 -2.12 -31.57
N ALA A 147 1.74 -0.91 -31.53
CA ALA A 147 1.76 -0.08 -30.33
C ALA A 147 0.33 0.24 -29.83
N ALA A 148 -0.58 0.59 -30.74
CA ALA A 148 -1.98 0.84 -30.39
C ALA A 148 -2.69 -0.42 -29.83
N TYR A 149 -2.37 -1.61 -30.34
CA TYR A 149 -2.89 -2.86 -29.81
C TYR A 149 -2.34 -3.17 -28.41
N GLU A 150 -1.05 -2.97 -28.18
CA GLU A 150 -0.46 -3.17 -26.85
C GLU A 150 -1.00 -2.15 -25.84
N ASP A 151 -1.20 -0.89 -26.19
CA ASP A 151 -1.85 0.12 -25.34
C ASP A 151 -3.27 -0.32 -24.93
N ALA A 152 -4.05 -0.82 -25.87
CA ALA A 152 -5.39 -1.31 -25.59
C ALA A 152 -5.36 -2.51 -24.62
N LYS A 153 -4.41 -3.43 -24.78
CA LYS A 153 -4.20 -4.59 -23.86
C LYS A 153 -3.80 -4.15 -22.47
N ILE A 154 -2.88 -3.19 -22.36
CA ILE A 154 -2.45 -2.63 -21.06
C ILE A 154 -3.66 -2.01 -20.35
N ASN A 155 -4.47 -1.23 -21.05
CA ASN A 155 -5.67 -0.62 -20.49
C ASN A 155 -6.71 -1.67 -20.06
N LEU A 156 -6.88 -2.74 -20.82
CA LEU A 156 -7.71 -3.89 -20.42
C LEU A 156 -7.12 -4.56 -19.17
N GLY A 157 -5.81 -4.71 -19.09
CA GLY A 157 -5.14 -5.25 -17.88
C GLY A 157 -5.40 -4.43 -16.63
N TYR A 158 -5.54 -3.11 -16.76
CA TYR A 158 -5.85 -2.22 -15.64
C TYR A 158 -7.29 -2.31 -15.13
N THR A 159 -8.20 -2.98 -15.85
CA THR A 159 -9.55 -3.25 -15.34
C THR A 159 -9.54 -4.28 -14.20
N SER A 160 -8.52 -5.11 -14.12
CA SER A 160 -8.29 -6.05 -13.01
C SER A 160 -7.31 -5.44 -12.03
N ILE A 161 -7.80 -4.97 -10.88
CA ILE A 161 -6.98 -4.33 -9.86
C ILE A 161 -6.42 -5.39 -8.93
N LEU A 162 -5.11 -5.56 -8.95
CA LEU A 162 -4.39 -6.57 -8.18
C LEU A 162 -3.70 -5.95 -6.97
N ALA A 163 -3.52 -6.75 -5.90
CA ALA A 163 -2.74 -6.38 -4.73
C ALA A 163 -1.27 -6.13 -5.10
N PRO A 164 -0.71 -4.92 -4.88
CA PRO A 164 0.69 -4.63 -5.20
C PRO A 164 1.66 -5.25 -4.20
N THR A 165 1.19 -5.53 -2.98
CA THR A 165 1.94 -6.16 -1.89
C THR A 165 1.05 -7.13 -1.12
N SER A 166 1.66 -8.02 -0.34
CA SER A 166 0.91 -8.88 0.58
C SER A 166 0.62 -8.12 1.87
N GLY A 167 -0.57 -8.29 2.41
CA GLY A 167 -0.99 -7.60 3.63
C GLY A 167 -2.46 -7.80 3.95
N VAL A 168 -2.93 -7.10 4.99
CA VAL A 168 -4.34 -7.09 5.37
C VAL A 168 -5.01 -5.93 4.65
N LEU A 169 -6.14 -6.22 3.99
CA LEU A 169 -6.96 -5.20 3.35
C LEU A 169 -7.69 -4.39 4.43
N SER A 170 -7.55 -3.08 4.37
CA SER A 170 -8.26 -2.16 5.24
C SER A 170 -9.71 -1.99 4.77
N ARG A 171 -10.31 -0.88 5.10
CA ARG A 171 -11.67 -0.53 4.71
C ARG A 171 -11.81 -0.34 3.21
N ILE A 172 -12.95 -0.74 2.66
CA ILE A 172 -13.34 -0.59 1.25
C ILE A 172 -14.45 0.46 1.16
N ASP A 173 -14.13 1.67 0.73
CA ASP A 173 -15.10 2.78 0.65
C ASP A 173 -15.98 2.74 -0.61
N VAL A 174 -15.72 1.81 -1.53
CA VAL A 174 -16.47 1.65 -2.80
C VAL A 174 -17.33 0.39 -2.78
N ARG A 175 -18.38 0.39 -3.57
CA ARG A 175 -19.30 -0.75 -3.72
C ARG A 175 -19.41 -1.17 -5.18
N VAL A 176 -19.85 -2.40 -5.43
CA VAL A 176 -20.21 -2.85 -6.78
C VAL A 176 -21.22 -1.89 -7.39
N GLY A 177 -20.99 -1.47 -8.62
CA GLY A 177 -21.75 -0.45 -9.33
C GLY A 177 -21.29 0.99 -9.11
N SER A 178 -20.30 1.24 -8.24
CA SER A 178 -19.70 2.58 -8.09
C SER A 178 -18.83 2.92 -9.31
N LEU A 179 -18.91 4.18 -9.75
CA LEU A 179 -17.98 4.71 -10.74
C LEU A 179 -16.64 4.98 -10.06
N VAL A 180 -15.56 4.46 -10.64
CA VAL A 180 -14.18 4.69 -10.19
C VAL A 180 -13.37 5.36 -11.31
N SER A 181 -12.40 6.17 -10.92
CA SER A 181 -11.51 6.89 -11.84
C SER A 181 -10.10 7.02 -11.24
N PRO A 182 -9.06 7.22 -12.07
CA PRO A 182 -7.68 7.47 -11.62
C PRO A 182 -7.53 8.64 -10.66
#